data_42ea37ab9cedf4693b90dd329c513f4f
#
_entry.id   42ea37ab9cedf4693b90dd329c513f4f
#
_cell.length_a   1.000
_cell.length_b   1.000
_cell.length_c   1.000
_cell.angle_alpha   90.00
_cell.angle_beta   90.00
_cell.angle_gamma   90.00
#
_symmetry.space_group_name_H-M   'P 1'
#
loop_
_entity.id
_entity.type
_entity.pdbx_description
1 polymer ?
#
loop_
_entity_poly.entity_id
_entity_poly.type
_entity_poly.pdbx_seq_one_letter_code
_entity_poly.pdbx_strand_id
1 'polypeptide(L)'
;MPRRFAAAGAQTSTRADAEPASRSAKEVRGATPYLEIKDEPPPRLIVDPPLTNLLAQGIVWIQWRVENVRIVPVFGKSALDVSPRVGHFHIHMDDVPWFWPDASDLNTIDLGGVPPGPHKVRIELVNAAHEPFPGVSKTVTFTVPKGALSSHAH
;
A
#
# COMPACT_ATOMS: atom_id res chain seq x y z
N MET A 1 -73.03 -27.42 -24.73
CA MET A 1 -72.42 -26.13 -24.33
C MET A 1 -71.12 -26.36 -23.55
N PRO A 2 -69.95 -26.30 -24.12
CA PRO A 2 -68.69 -26.45 -23.33
C PRO A 2 -68.21 -25.10 -22.80
N ARG A 3 -67.93 -25.08 -21.50
CA ARG A 3 -67.37 -23.92 -20.80
C ARG A 3 -65.86 -23.82 -21.12
N ARG A 4 -65.43 -22.67 -21.61
CA ARG A 4 -64.04 -22.33 -21.79
C ARG A 4 -63.45 -21.86 -20.44
N PHE A 5 -62.43 -22.56 -19.96
CA PHE A 5 -61.60 -22.08 -18.86
C PHE A 5 -60.51 -21.16 -19.46
N ALA A 6 -60.49 -19.90 -19.01
CA ALA A 6 -59.41 -18.97 -19.30
C ALA A 6 -58.28 -19.22 -18.29
N ALA A 7 -57.12 -19.60 -18.78
CA ALA A 7 -55.90 -19.69 -17.98
C ALA A 7 -55.32 -18.28 -17.82
N ALA A 8 -55.28 -17.77 -16.60
CA ALA A 8 -54.58 -16.57 -16.25
C ALA A 8 -53.08 -16.87 -16.21
N GLY A 9 -52.34 -16.37 -17.21
CA GLY A 9 -50.90 -16.41 -17.21
C GLY A 9 -50.33 -15.45 -16.15
N ALA A 10 -49.74 -15.99 -15.13
CA ALA A 10 -48.93 -15.21 -14.18
C ALA A 10 -47.63 -14.77 -14.89
N GLN A 11 -47.56 -13.51 -15.22
CA GLN A 11 -46.28 -12.91 -15.62
C GLN A 11 -45.40 -12.73 -14.39
N THR A 12 -44.48 -13.65 -14.18
CA THR A 12 -43.35 -13.46 -13.27
C THR A 12 -42.44 -12.40 -13.87
N SER A 13 -42.55 -11.19 -13.37
CA SER A 13 -41.58 -10.12 -13.61
C SER A 13 -40.25 -10.52 -12.96
N THR A 14 -39.37 -11.12 -13.73
CA THR A 14 -37.96 -11.26 -13.35
C THR A 14 -37.36 -9.85 -13.32
N ARG A 15 -37.26 -9.31 -12.11
CA ARG A 15 -36.43 -8.13 -11.85
C ARG A 15 -35.01 -8.54 -12.17
N ALA A 16 -34.55 -8.14 -13.35
CA ALA A 16 -33.13 -8.27 -13.71
C ALA A 16 -32.34 -7.40 -12.72
N ASP A 17 -31.69 -8.05 -11.76
CA ASP A 17 -30.69 -7.40 -10.94
C ASP A 17 -29.62 -6.91 -11.89
N ALA A 18 -29.52 -5.56 -12.03
CA ALA A 18 -28.52 -4.93 -12.85
C ALA A 18 -27.14 -5.39 -12.34
N GLU A 19 -26.39 -6.05 -13.21
CA GLU A 19 -25.07 -6.59 -12.86
C GLU A 19 -24.20 -5.51 -12.23
N PRO A 20 -23.47 -5.81 -11.12
CA PRO A 20 -22.59 -4.85 -10.45
C PRO A 20 -21.54 -4.24 -11.39
N ALA A 21 -21.20 -4.91 -12.49
CA ALA A 21 -20.30 -4.42 -13.53
C ALA A 21 -20.84 -3.22 -14.34
N SER A 22 -22.16 -2.95 -14.31
CA SER A 22 -22.76 -1.85 -15.07
C SER A 22 -22.77 -0.51 -14.31
N ARG A 23 -22.47 -0.52 -13.00
CA ARG A 23 -22.44 0.69 -12.19
C ARG A 23 -21.08 1.36 -12.27
N SER A 24 -21.05 2.71 -12.24
CA SER A 24 -19.81 3.47 -12.26
C SER A 24 -18.98 3.27 -10.98
N ALA A 25 -17.69 3.51 -11.05
CA ALA A 25 -16.82 3.44 -9.88
C ALA A 25 -17.28 4.40 -8.75
N LYS A 26 -17.79 5.58 -9.11
CA LYS A 26 -18.34 6.54 -8.15
C LYS A 26 -19.60 6.01 -7.46
N GLU A 27 -20.47 5.33 -8.17
CA GLU A 27 -21.70 4.75 -7.61
C GLU A 27 -21.42 3.57 -6.66
N VAL A 28 -20.34 2.84 -6.91
CA VAL A 28 -19.95 1.68 -6.10
C VAL A 28 -19.07 2.09 -4.92
N ARG A 29 -18.11 2.98 -5.13
CA ARG A 29 -17.09 3.36 -4.15
C ARG A 29 -17.32 4.73 -3.49
N GLY A 30 -18.24 5.51 -4.01
CA GLY A 30 -18.45 6.90 -3.59
C GLY A 30 -17.51 7.88 -4.31
N ALA A 31 -17.58 9.14 -3.91
CA ALA A 31 -16.69 10.18 -4.44
C ALA A 31 -15.25 9.94 -4.02
N THR A 32 -14.29 10.41 -4.85
CA THR A 32 -12.88 10.38 -4.45
C THR A 32 -12.65 11.18 -3.16
N PRO A 33 -11.89 10.66 -2.20
CA PRO A 33 -11.49 11.41 -1.01
C PRO A 33 -10.39 12.46 -1.29
N TYR A 34 -9.79 12.44 -2.48
CA TYR A 34 -8.64 13.27 -2.82
C TYR A 34 -9.09 14.54 -3.53
N LEU A 35 -9.11 15.62 -2.78
CA LEU A 35 -9.36 16.97 -3.28
C LEU A 35 -8.04 17.76 -3.29
N GLU A 36 -7.88 18.68 -4.25
CA GLU A 36 -6.75 19.59 -4.28
C GLU A 36 -6.60 20.32 -2.94
N ILE A 37 -5.38 20.36 -2.40
CA ILE A 37 -5.04 21.07 -1.19
C ILE A 37 -4.19 22.28 -1.59
N LYS A 38 -4.65 23.47 -1.22
CA LYS A 38 -3.85 24.69 -1.32
C LYS A 38 -2.89 24.76 -0.15
N ASP A 39 -1.64 25.16 -0.41
CA ASP A 39 -0.60 25.31 0.62
C ASP A 39 -0.35 24.00 1.41
N GLU A 40 -0.09 22.92 0.70
CA GLU A 40 0.18 21.60 1.30
C GLU A 40 1.33 21.68 2.34
N PRO A 41 1.11 21.21 3.58
CA PRO A 41 2.16 21.11 4.57
C PRO A 41 3.29 20.17 4.10
N PRO A 42 4.50 20.28 4.66
CA PRO A 42 5.59 19.36 4.32
C PRO A 42 5.24 17.92 4.65
N PRO A 43 5.73 16.94 3.85
CA PRO A 43 5.50 15.54 4.12
C PRO A 43 6.24 15.09 5.39
N ARG A 44 5.66 14.10 6.09
CA ARG A 44 6.27 13.49 7.28
C ARG A 44 6.24 11.97 7.14
N LEU A 45 7.26 11.33 7.69
CA LEU A 45 7.38 9.89 7.76
C LEU A 45 7.55 9.47 9.23
N ILE A 46 6.71 8.57 9.69
CA ILE A 46 6.76 7.94 11.00
C ILE A 46 6.99 6.45 10.77
N VAL A 47 7.97 5.88 11.46
CA VAL A 47 8.35 4.47 11.32
C VAL A 47 8.50 3.87 12.70
N ASP A 48 7.88 2.71 12.91
CA ASP A 48 7.98 1.94 14.13
C ASP A 48 9.18 0.98 14.08
N PRO A 49 9.66 0.49 15.22
CA PRO A 49 10.64 -0.61 15.26
C PRO A 49 10.04 -1.88 14.62
N PRO A 50 10.87 -2.79 14.10
CA PRO A 50 10.41 -4.09 13.60
C PRO A 50 9.64 -4.87 14.66
N LEU A 51 8.65 -5.67 14.23
CA LEU A 51 7.91 -6.54 15.12
C LEU A 51 8.83 -7.66 15.67
N THR A 52 9.12 -7.62 16.95
CA THR A 52 10.14 -8.48 17.58
C THR A 52 9.84 -9.97 17.52
N ASN A 53 8.57 -10.35 17.59
CA ASN A 53 8.14 -11.75 17.47
C ASN A 53 8.41 -12.35 16.09
N LEU A 54 8.47 -11.54 15.05
CA LEU A 54 8.75 -11.98 13.68
C LEU A 54 10.25 -12.01 13.38
N LEU A 55 11.04 -11.16 14.03
CA LEU A 55 12.51 -11.19 13.92
C LEU A 55 13.08 -12.57 14.30
N ALA A 56 12.50 -13.23 15.30
CA ALA A 56 12.88 -14.58 15.69
C ALA A 56 12.67 -15.64 14.59
N GLN A 57 11.90 -15.30 13.55
CA GLN A 57 11.63 -16.13 12.38
C GLN A 57 12.40 -15.65 11.13
N GLY A 58 13.27 -14.64 11.26
CA GLY A 58 13.97 -14.03 10.12
C GLY A 58 13.06 -13.18 9.22
N ILE A 59 11.90 -12.79 9.74
CA ILE A 59 10.94 -11.92 9.05
C ILE A 59 11.03 -10.54 9.68
N VAL A 60 11.25 -9.54 8.85
CA VAL A 60 11.36 -8.14 9.28
C VAL A 60 10.15 -7.38 8.75
N TRP A 61 9.19 -7.11 9.60
CA TRP A 61 8.05 -6.26 9.32
C TRP A 61 8.20 -4.94 10.05
N ILE A 62 8.25 -3.84 9.27
CA ILE A 62 8.41 -2.49 9.78
C ILE A 62 7.16 -1.70 9.41
N GLN A 63 6.38 -1.32 10.40
CA GLN A 63 5.18 -0.51 10.18
C GLN A 63 5.57 0.96 10.00
N TRP A 64 4.84 1.62 9.11
CA TRP A 64 5.04 3.03 8.83
C TRP A 64 3.72 3.73 8.58
N ARG A 65 3.73 5.04 8.69
CA ARG A 65 2.70 5.93 8.20
C ARG A 65 3.30 7.24 7.70
N VAL A 66 2.62 7.88 6.79
CA VAL A 66 2.99 9.19 6.28
C VAL A 66 1.90 10.22 6.55
N GLU A 67 2.31 11.48 6.55
CA GLU A 67 1.40 12.64 6.61
C GLU A 67 1.72 13.56 5.44
N ASN A 68 0.69 14.20 4.86
CA ASN A 68 0.79 15.17 3.77
C ASN A 68 1.41 14.64 2.46
N VAL A 69 1.30 13.35 2.23
CA VAL A 69 1.71 12.67 0.99
C VAL A 69 0.92 11.38 0.84
N ARG A 70 0.60 11.01 -0.38
CA ARG A 70 0.00 9.71 -0.72
C ARG A 70 1.06 8.79 -1.29
N ILE A 71 1.11 7.56 -0.82
CA ILE A 71 1.97 6.52 -1.38
C ILE A 71 1.21 5.83 -2.51
N VAL A 72 1.63 6.10 -3.73
CA VAL A 72 0.97 5.57 -4.94
C VAL A 72 2.00 5.35 -6.04
N PRO A 73 1.79 4.37 -6.95
CA PRO A 73 2.69 4.07 -8.05
C PRO A 73 2.50 5.05 -9.22
N VAL A 74 2.67 6.35 -8.95
CA VAL A 74 2.64 7.42 -9.93
C VAL A 74 4.03 8.02 -10.03
N PHE A 75 4.62 7.98 -11.21
CA PHE A 75 6.00 8.34 -11.46
C PHE A 75 6.12 9.38 -12.57
N GLY A 76 7.19 10.15 -12.53
CA GLY A 76 7.56 11.11 -13.54
C GLY A 76 7.35 12.57 -13.12
N LYS A 77 8.07 13.46 -13.79
CA LYS A 77 8.11 14.89 -13.46
C LYS A 77 6.76 15.59 -13.56
N SER A 78 5.89 15.13 -14.43
CA SER A 78 4.54 15.69 -14.59
C SER A 78 3.63 15.48 -13.39
N ALA A 79 4.00 14.58 -12.47
CA ALA A 79 3.25 14.33 -11.25
C ALA A 79 3.77 15.11 -10.02
N LEU A 80 4.76 16.00 -10.21
CA LEU A 80 5.30 16.81 -9.10
C LEU A 80 4.30 17.84 -8.58
N ASP A 81 3.44 18.34 -9.46
CA ASP A 81 2.44 19.37 -9.15
C ASP A 81 1.07 18.79 -8.80
N VAL A 82 0.97 17.46 -8.65
CA VAL A 82 -0.29 16.80 -8.25
C VAL A 82 -0.61 17.10 -6.80
N SER A 83 -1.85 17.48 -6.55
CA SER A 83 -2.39 17.68 -5.18
C SER A 83 -3.58 16.75 -4.93
N PRO A 84 -3.69 16.08 -3.78
CA PRO A 84 -2.66 15.96 -2.71
C PRO A 84 -1.38 15.30 -3.21
N ARG A 85 -0.25 15.76 -2.68
CA ARG A 85 1.11 15.33 -3.06
C ARG A 85 1.23 13.81 -3.11
N VAL A 86 1.95 13.29 -4.12
CA VAL A 86 2.23 11.87 -4.30
C VAL A 86 3.70 11.56 -4.09
N GLY A 87 3.98 10.34 -3.67
CA GLY A 87 5.36 9.85 -3.46
C GLY A 87 5.39 8.34 -3.31
N HIS A 88 6.58 7.84 -3.07
CA HIS A 88 6.83 6.42 -2.79
C HIS A 88 8.10 6.30 -1.94
N PHE A 89 8.47 5.08 -1.55
CA PHE A 89 9.68 4.83 -0.78
C PHE A 89 10.81 4.29 -1.64
N HIS A 90 12.03 4.67 -1.31
CA HIS A 90 13.23 3.94 -1.62
C HIS A 90 13.69 3.22 -0.34
N ILE A 91 13.76 1.90 -0.40
CA ILE A 91 14.14 1.05 0.72
C ILE A 91 15.57 0.58 0.52
N HIS A 92 16.44 0.90 1.47
CA HIS A 92 17.84 0.50 1.47
C HIS A 92 18.09 -0.46 2.63
N MET A 93 18.71 -1.59 2.36
CA MET A 93 19.08 -2.60 3.35
C MET A 93 20.60 -2.62 3.53
N ASP A 94 21.07 -2.43 4.75
CA ASP A 94 22.49 -2.44 5.10
C ASP A 94 23.35 -1.53 4.18
N ASP A 95 24.46 -2.03 3.68
CA ASP A 95 25.35 -1.33 2.75
C ASP A 95 25.25 -1.87 1.31
N VAL A 96 24.12 -2.54 0.99
CA VAL A 96 23.83 -2.99 -0.37
C VAL A 96 23.79 -1.77 -1.30
N PRO A 97 24.46 -1.80 -2.45
CA PRO A 97 24.59 -0.62 -3.33
C PRO A 97 23.34 -0.33 -4.18
N TRP A 98 22.25 -1.00 -3.92
CA TRP A 98 20.97 -0.80 -4.59
C TRP A 98 19.85 -0.60 -3.58
N PHE A 99 18.73 -0.14 -4.04
CA PHE A 99 17.48 -0.02 -3.29
C PHE A 99 16.33 -0.56 -4.13
N TRP A 100 15.19 -0.79 -3.50
CA TRP A 100 13.96 -1.05 -4.23
C TRP A 100 12.91 0.01 -3.91
N PRO A 101 12.10 0.38 -4.92
CA PRO A 101 10.97 1.26 -4.68
C PRO A 101 9.82 0.48 -4.06
N ASP A 102 9.14 1.08 -3.09
CA ASP A 102 7.88 0.60 -2.56
C ASP A 102 6.83 1.71 -2.71
N ALA A 103 5.84 1.46 -3.54
CA ALA A 103 4.70 2.35 -3.78
C ALA A 103 3.38 1.69 -3.35
N SER A 104 3.45 0.60 -2.60
CA SER A 104 2.29 -0.03 -1.99
C SER A 104 1.84 0.75 -0.75
N ASP A 105 0.57 1.01 -0.62
CA ASP A 105 0.00 1.66 0.57
C ASP A 105 -0.43 0.60 1.60
N LEU A 106 0.48 -0.32 1.92
CA LEU A 106 0.22 -1.45 2.85
C LEU A 106 0.60 -1.15 4.30
N ASN A 107 1.10 0.05 4.59
CA ASN A 107 1.56 0.47 5.91
C ASN A 107 2.67 -0.39 6.53
N THR A 108 3.30 -1.26 5.74
CA THR A 108 4.31 -2.20 6.23
C THR A 108 5.36 -2.45 5.16
N ILE A 109 6.63 -2.41 5.55
CA ILE A 109 7.74 -2.93 4.75
C ILE A 109 7.97 -4.35 5.20
N ASP A 110 7.95 -5.28 4.26
CA ASP A 110 8.08 -6.72 4.48
C ASP A 110 9.38 -7.22 3.86
N LEU A 111 10.27 -7.75 4.72
CA LEU A 111 11.54 -8.33 4.33
C LEU A 111 11.64 -9.74 4.89
N GLY A 112 11.59 -10.72 4.00
CA GLY A 112 11.77 -12.13 4.36
C GLY A 112 13.20 -12.62 4.15
N GLY A 113 13.60 -13.65 4.92
CA GLY A 113 14.88 -14.32 4.75
C GLY A 113 16.10 -13.48 5.14
N VAL A 114 15.94 -12.52 6.03
CA VAL A 114 17.05 -11.71 6.56
C VAL A 114 17.93 -12.59 7.46
N PRO A 115 19.24 -12.69 7.19
CA PRO A 115 20.13 -13.59 7.95
C PRO A 115 20.30 -13.14 9.41
N PRO A 116 20.68 -14.03 10.31
CA PRO A 116 21.00 -13.66 11.67
C PRO A 116 22.14 -12.62 11.76
N GLY A 117 21.98 -11.64 12.61
CA GLY A 117 22.97 -10.60 12.85
C GLY A 117 22.36 -9.19 12.94
N PRO A 118 23.22 -8.17 13.10
CA PRO A 118 22.80 -6.78 13.14
C PRO A 118 22.50 -6.26 11.72
N HIS A 119 21.42 -5.54 11.59
CA HIS A 119 20.95 -4.96 10.33
C HIS A 119 20.47 -3.53 10.49
N LYS A 120 20.41 -2.81 9.37
CA LYS A 120 19.77 -1.50 9.27
C LYS A 120 18.92 -1.41 8.00
N VAL A 121 17.76 -0.79 8.11
CA VAL A 121 16.92 -0.44 6.96
C VAL A 121 16.73 1.06 6.95
N ARG A 122 17.08 1.73 5.86
CA ARG A 122 16.79 3.13 5.62
C ARG A 122 15.60 3.25 4.69
N ILE A 123 14.58 3.92 5.17
CA ILE A 123 13.35 4.22 4.45
C ILE A 123 13.40 5.68 4.07
N GLU A 124 13.44 5.97 2.80
CA GLU A 124 13.55 7.30 2.24
C GLU A 124 12.28 7.63 1.46
N LEU A 125 11.56 8.66 1.87
CA LEU A 125 10.38 9.12 1.16
C LEU A 125 10.82 10.02 0.00
N VAL A 126 10.39 9.67 -1.20
CA VAL A 126 10.73 10.38 -2.44
C VAL A 126 9.48 10.83 -3.18
N ASN A 127 9.62 11.87 -4.00
CA ASN A 127 8.56 12.36 -4.87
C ASN A 127 8.39 11.48 -6.13
N ALA A 128 7.46 11.84 -6.99
CA ALA A 128 7.20 11.11 -8.24
C ALA A 128 8.38 11.10 -9.23
N ALA A 129 9.35 12.01 -9.09
CA ALA A 129 10.56 12.05 -9.89
C ALA A 129 11.76 11.35 -9.23
N HIS A 130 11.54 10.57 -8.17
CA HIS A 130 12.57 9.87 -7.38
C HIS A 130 13.53 10.80 -6.60
N GLU A 131 13.12 12.03 -6.35
CA GLU A 131 13.92 12.99 -5.58
C GLU A 131 13.48 12.91 -4.11
N PRO A 132 14.43 12.75 -3.15
CA PRO A 132 14.11 12.69 -1.75
C PRO A 132 13.48 13.98 -1.23
N PHE A 133 12.42 13.85 -0.42
CA PHE A 133 11.93 14.96 0.35
C PHE A 133 12.94 15.32 1.45
N PRO A 134 13.40 16.57 1.54
CA PRO A 134 14.46 16.96 2.48
C PRO A 134 14.10 16.59 3.93
N GLY A 135 15.01 15.86 4.58
CA GLY A 135 14.85 15.47 5.98
C GLY A 135 13.77 14.40 6.25
N VAL A 136 13.20 13.81 5.21
CA VAL A 136 12.14 12.81 5.35
C VAL A 136 12.69 11.42 5.02
N SER A 137 13.57 10.95 5.87
CA SER A 137 14.06 9.57 5.88
C SER A 137 14.17 9.04 7.30
N LYS A 138 14.08 7.74 7.46
CA LYS A 138 14.23 7.05 8.75
C LYS A 138 15.12 5.83 8.59
N THR A 139 16.04 5.66 9.54
CA THR A 139 16.86 4.44 9.63
C THR A 139 16.45 3.68 10.88
N VAL A 140 16.12 2.41 10.69
CA VAL A 140 15.78 1.47 11.75
C VAL A 140 16.89 0.45 11.84
N THR A 141 17.43 0.23 13.04
CA THR A 141 18.43 -0.79 13.34
C THR A 141 17.82 -1.89 14.19
N PHE A 142 18.17 -3.14 13.90
CA PHE A 142 17.66 -4.30 14.61
C PHE A 142 18.66 -5.46 14.52
N THR A 143 18.41 -6.50 15.30
CA THR A 143 19.21 -7.73 15.26
C THR A 143 18.29 -8.92 15.02
N VAL A 144 18.57 -9.71 14.00
CA VAL A 144 17.92 -10.99 13.77
C VAL A 144 18.62 -12.04 14.63
N PRO A 145 17.90 -12.76 15.51
CA PRO A 145 18.49 -13.76 16.41
C PRO A 145 19.13 -14.92 15.64
N LYS A 146 20.17 -15.52 16.22
CA LYS A 146 20.74 -16.76 15.69
C LYS A 146 19.70 -17.88 15.73
N GLY A 147 19.60 -18.65 14.66
CA GLY A 147 18.62 -19.74 14.53
C GLY A 147 17.29 -19.34 13.87
N ALA A 148 17.09 -18.07 13.55
CA ALA A 148 15.87 -17.59 12.91
C ALA A 148 15.54 -18.25 11.54
N LEU A 149 16.53 -18.79 10.83
CA LEU A 149 16.37 -19.41 9.51
C LEU A 149 16.39 -20.94 9.51
N SER A 150 16.39 -21.60 10.66
CA SER A 150 16.53 -23.07 10.73
C SER A 150 15.27 -23.87 10.34
N SER A 151 14.16 -23.19 10.01
CA SER A 151 12.87 -23.87 9.74
C SER A 151 12.50 -24.02 8.27
N HIS A 152 13.33 -23.61 7.31
CA HIS A 152 13.03 -23.74 5.87
C HIS A 152 14.17 -24.37 5.06
N ALA A 153 14.74 -25.45 5.57
CA ALA A 153 15.51 -26.37 4.71
C ALA A 153 14.51 -27.36 4.06
N HIS A 154 14.18 -27.12 2.82
CA HIS A 154 13.53 -28.09 1.93
C HIS A 154 14.57 -28.90 1.20
#